data_0a5d38b21214344d65eb646d7373a7b3
#
_entry.id   0a5d38b21214344d65eb646d7373a7b3
#
_cell.length_a   1.000
_cell.length_b   1.000
_cell.length_c   1.000
_cell.angle_alpha   90.00
_cell.angle_beta   90.00
_cell.angle_gamma   90.00
#
_symmetry.space_group_name_H-M   'P 1'
#
loop_
_entity.id
_entity.type
_entity.pdbx_description
1 polymer ?
#
loop_
_entity_poly.entity_id
_entity_poly.type
_entity_poly.pdbx_seq_one_letter_code
_entity_poly.pdbx_strand_id
1 'polypeptide(L)'
;METCLTLDDVSWRHKVRDFSSWKPWAKKDGPGIHSINLEIRSGSILGLIGPNGAGKTTLLRAICGLYECEGFDKSSNSRRYGIGYMPEQVRWEGRVSVKSALNTIALMREDEIDLDRIIKTVGLSSKSEHFLDDLSQGMRQRLSLACALIGSPKVLVMDEPLNGLDPLAQRAFCNLLKDLAKKGVAVVISSHQVSDLEKLVDRVALLHHGQLLIEGTLPNVRKDLGLDKESDILEMICSVTGITPEEVSLELSNDDLLPFKNLGGEEE
;
A
#
# COMPACT_ATOMS: atom_id res chain seq x y z
N MET A 1 -16.00 -15.39 -5.46
CA MET A 1 -14.76 -14.70 -5.90
C MET A 1 -13.62 -15.69 -5.71
N GLU A 2 -12.76 -15.81 -6.69
CA GLU A 2 -11.61 -16.71 -6.65
C GLU A 2 -10.48 -16.08 -5.82
N THR A 3 -9.77 -16.87 -4.98
CA THR A 3 -8.62 -16.40 -4.22
C THR A 3 -7.40 -16.33 -5.14
N CYS A 4 -6.77 -15.16 -5.23
CA CYS A 4 -5.56 -14.95 -6.03
C CYS A 4 -4.29 -15.23 -5.25
N LEU A 5 -4.29 -14.93 -3.96
CA LEU A 5 -3.13 -15.12 -3.08
C LEU A 5 -3.61 -15.38 -1.65
N THR A 6 -2.98 -16.34 -0.99
CA THR A 6 -3.19 -16.63 0.43
C THR A 6 -1.88 -16.42 1.19
N LEU A 7 -1.97 -15.72 2.29
CA LEU A 7 -0.95 -15.64 3.32
C LEU A 7 -1.36 -16.61 4.43
N ASP A 8 -0.46 -17.51 4.83
CA ASP A 8 -0.68 -18.49 5.87
C ASP A 8 0.47 -18.42 6.87
N ASP A 9 0.18 -17.89 8.05
CA ASP A 9 1.13 -17.65 9.15
C ASP A 9 2.38 -16.85 8.74
N VAL A 10 2.19 -15.81 7.91
CA VAL A 10 3.28 -15.02 7.37
C VAL A 10 3.88 -14.12 8.44
N SER A 11 5.19 -14.27 8.66
CA SER A 11 5.96 -13.48 9.62
C SER A 11 7.23 -12.91 9.00
N TRP A 12 7.60 -11.69 9.42
CA TRP A 12 8.86 -11.08 9.04
C TRP A 12 9.24 -9.96 10.00
N ARG A 13 10.54 -9.82 10.33
CA ARG A 13 11.07 -8.80 11.24
C ARG A 13 12.25 -8.05 10.65
N HIS A 14 12.27 -6.75 10.87
CA HIS A 14 13.45 -5.93 10.58
C HIS A 14 14.61 -6.34 11.46
N LYS A 15 15.82 -6.41 10.90
CA LYS A 15 17.05 -6.59 11.67
C LYS A 15 17.59 -5.21 12.03
N VAL A 16 17.46 -4.82 13.29
CA VAL A 16 17.93 -3.54 13.82
C VAL A 16 19.25 -3.73 14.60
N ARG A 17 20.03 -2.65 14.73
CA ARG A 17 21.26 -2.67 15.52
C ARG A 17 20.96 -2.99 16.98
N ASP A 18 21.72 -3.92 17.55
CA ASP A 18 21.63 -4.24 18.98
C ASP A 18 22.57 -3.35 19.78
N PHE A 19 22.03 -2.29 20.37
CA PHE A 19 22.78 -1.35 21.22
C PHE A 19 23.13 -1.94 22.59
N SER A 20 22.57 -3.09 22.99
CA SER A 20 22.95 -3.78 24.24
C SER A 20 24.19 -4.65 24.08
N SER A 21 24.59 -4.92 22.83
CA SER A 21 25.79 -5.71 22.52
C SER A 21 27.02 -4.79 22.39
N TRP A 22 28.14 -5.23 22.92
CA TRP A 22 29.46 -4.56 22.73
C TRP A 22 29.97 -4.67 21.30
N LYS A 23 29.39 -5.57 20.47
CA LYS A 23 29.78 -5.76 19.05
C LYS A 23 29.05 -4.74 18.18
N PRO A 24 29.75 -3.83 17.45
CA PRO A 24 29.13 -2.80 16.63
C PRO A 24 28.22 -3.31 15.49
N TRP A 25 28.42 -4.57 15.08
CA TRP A 25 27.65 -5.25 14.02
C TRP A 25 26.53 -6.13 14.54
N ALA A 26 26.35 -6.23 15.87
CA ALA A 26 25.30 -7.07 16.44
C ALA A 26 23.91 -6.50 16.02
N LYS A 27 23.04 -7.40 15.57
CA LYS A 27 21.68 -7.09 15.20
C LYS A 27 20.72 -7.92 16.03
N LYS A 28 19.57 -7.33 16.35
CA LYS A 28 18.45 -8.02 16.99
C LYS A 28 17.20 -7.85 16.15
N ASP A 29 16.18 -8.65 16.46
CA ASP A 29 14.87 -8.49 15.84
C ASP A 29 14.21 -7.18 16.29
N GLY A 30 13.78 -6.41 15.31
CA GLY A 30 13.04 -5.18 15.48
C GLY A 30 11.55 -5.38 15.15
N PRO A 31 10.83 -4.27 14.90
CA PRO A 31 9.43 -4.32 14.48
C PRO A 31 9.24 -5.13 13.20
N GLY A 32 8.06 -5.66 13.00
CA GLY A 32 7.73 -6.45 11.81
C GLY A 32 6.27 -6.83 11.74
N ILE A 33 5.98 -7.93 11.07
CA ILE A 33 4.66 -8.57 11.00
C ILE A 33 4.74 -9.98 11.56
N HIS A 34 3.65 -10.44 12.17
CA HIS A 34 3.62 -11.69 12.92
C HIS A 34 2.34 -12.47 12.63
N SER A 35 2.49 -13.72 12.20
CA SER A 35 1.39 -14.69 12.03
C SER A 35 0.20 -14.14 11.25
N ILE A 36 0.49 -13.49 10.10
CA ILE A 36 -0.54 -12.90 9.24
C ILE A 36 -1.20 -14.00 8.40
N ASN A 37 -2.52 -14.14 8.58
CA ASN A 37 -3.39 -14.98 7.76
C ASN A 37 -4.34 -14.08 6.98
N LEU A 38 -4.23 -14.07 5.65
CA LEU A 38 -4.98 -13.13 4.82
C LEU A 38 -5.23 -13.70 3.43
N GLU A 39 -6.46 -13.55 2.92
CA GLU A 39 -6.83 -13.89 1.56
C GLU A 39 -7.04 -12.66 0.68
N ILE A 40 -6.35 -12.62 -0.46
CA ILE A 40 -6.53 -11.61 -1.50
C ILE A 40 -7.35 -12.21 -2.63
N ARG A 41 -8.51 -11.61 -2.92
CA ARG A 41 -9.52 -12.16 -3.82
C ARG A 41 -9.62 -11.38 -5.13
N SER A 42 -9.77 -12.10 -6.25
CA SER A 42 -9.98 -11.53 -7.58
C SER A 42 -11.19 -10.60 -7.61
N GLY A 43 -11.04 -9.45 -8.25
CA GLY A 43 -12.13 -8.51 -8.43
C GLY A 43 -12.61 -7.82 -7.14
N SER A 44 -11.79 -7.83 -6.09
CA SER A 44 -12.09 -7.22 -4.80
C SER A 44 -11.02 -6.19 -4.42
N ILE A 45 -11.44 -5.15 -3.72
CA ILE A 45 -10.56 -4.13 -3.16
C ILE A 45 -10.48 -4.33 -1.66
N LEU A 46 -9.28 -4.68 -1.17
CA LEU A 46 -8.95 -4.85 0.24
C LEU A 46 -8.25 -3.60 0.76
N GLY A 47 -8.84 -2.94 1.75
CA GLY A 47 -8.22 -1.83 2.48
C GLY A 47 -7.40 -2.36 3.67
N LEU A 48 -6.11 -2.08 3.68
CA LEU A 48 -5.23 -2.34 4.81
C LEU A 48 -5.14 -1.09 5.66
N ILE A 49 -5.73 -1.15 6.83
CA ILE A 49 -5.87 -0.02 7.76
C ILE A 49 -5.10 -0.26 9.05
N GLY A 50 -4.77 0.81 9.74
CA GLY A 50 -4.06 0.77 11.02
C GLY A 50 -3.21 2.02 11.23
N PRO A 51 -2.78 2.30 12.47
CA PRO A 51 -1.95 3.45 12.79
C PRO A 51 -0.57 3.37 12.14
N ASN A 52 0.17 4.48 12.21
CA ASN A 52 1.55 4.52 11.75
C ASN A 52 2.41 3.54 12.56
N GLY A 53 3.32 2.86 11.89
CA GLY A 53 4.11 1.79 12.53
C GLY A 53 3.35 0.46 12.74
N ALA A 54 2.08 0.34 12.38
CA ALA A 54 1.32 -0.91 12.50
C ALA A 54 1.87 -2.08 11.67
N GLY A 55 2.74 -1.79 10.68
CA GLY A 55 3.32 -2.82 9.81
C GLY A 55 2.71 -2.88 8.40
N LYS A 56 1.84 -1.93 8.01
CA LYS A 56 1.16 -1.91 6.70
C LYS A 56 2.14 -2.03 5.52
N THR A 57 3.10 -1.10 5.41
CA THR A 57 4.13 -1.13 4.36
C THR A 57 4.96 -2.42 4.38
N THR A 58 5.26 -2.94 5.59
CA THR A 58 5.98 -4.20 5.75
C THR A 58 5.18 -5.37 5.16
N LEU A 59 3.87 -5.44 5.46
CA LEU A 59 2.98 -6.45 4.91
C LEU A 59 2.84 -6.32 3.39
N LEU A 60 2.64 -5.10 2.87
CA LEU A 60 2.57 -4.87 1.42
C LEU A 60 3.85 -5.32 0.70
N ARG A 61 5.02 -5.00 1.25
CA ARG A 61 6.31 -5.44 0.70
C ARG A 61 6.50 -6.96 0.79
N ALA A 62 6.01 -7.58 1.87
CA ALA A 62 5.99 -9.02 2.01
C ALA A 62 5.10 -9.66 0.93
N ILE A 63 3.88 -9.15 0.72
CA ILE A 63 2.96 -9.58 -0.35
C ILE A 63 3.65 -9.50 -1.72
N CYS A 64 4.40 -8.43 -1.98
CA CYS A 64 5.13 -8.24 -3.23
C CYS A 64 6.38 -9.14 -3.37
N GLY A 65 6.72 -9.93 -2.34
CA GLY A 65 7.92 -10.78 -2.36
C GLY A 65 9.23 -10.02 -2.24
N LEU A 66 9.19 -8.75 -1.79
CA LEU A 66 10.38 -7.93 -1.53
C LEU A 66 11.11 -8.36 -0.25
N TYR A 67 10.44 -9.13 0.60
CA TYR A 67 11.00 -9.77 1.78
C TYR A 67 10.87 -11.28 1.69
N GLU A 68 11.90 -12.01 2.10
CA GLU A 68 11.83 -13.45 2.29
C GLU A 68 11.10 -13.72 3.60
N CYS A 69 9.84 -14.15 3.50
CA CYS A 69 9.00 -14.46 4.65
C CYS A 69 8.78 -15.96 4.75
N GLU A 70 8.64 -16.44 5.97
CA GLU A 70 8.05 -17.75 6.25
C GLU A 70 6.55 -17.69 6.01
N GLY A 71 5.90 -18.83 5.73
CA GLY A 71 4.44 -18.91 5.55
C GLY A 71 3.92 -18.58 4.15
N PHE A 72 4.78 -18.20 3.22
CA PHE A 72 4.38 -18.10 1.81
C PHE A 72 4.58 -19.43 1.08
N ASP A 73 3.58 -19.86 0.35
CA ASP A 73 3.72 -21.01 -0.53
C ASP A 73 4.76 -20.71 -1.62
N LYS A 74 5.93 -21.35 -1.49
CA LYS A 74 7.02 -21.24 -2.46
C LYS A 74 6.67 -21.80 -3.84
N SER A 75 5.63 -22.65 -3.92
CA SER A 75 5.17 -23.24 -5.18
C SER A 75 4.35 -22.26 -6.03
N SER A 76 3.78 -21.20 -5.43
CA SER A 76 3.07 -20.19 -6.18
C SER A 76 4.04 -19.25 -6.90
N ASN A 77 4.47 -19.66 -8.09
CA ASN A 77 5.20 -18.81 -9.05
C ASN A 77 4.44 -17.52 -9.43
N SER A 78 3.21 -17.34 -8.95
CA SER A 78 2.38 -16.16 -9.12
C SER A 78 3.01 -14.89 -8.53
N ARG A 79 3.90 -15.00 -7.55
CA ARG A 79 4.61 -13.88 -6.94
C ARG A 79 5.48 -13.09 -7.93
N ARG A 80 6.15 -13.74 -8.89
CA ARG A 80 7.07 -13.04 -9.81
C ARG A 80 6.38 -12.32 -10.94
N TYR A 81 5.23 -12.81 -11.40
CA TYR A 81 4.61 -12.35 -12.65
C TYR A 81 3.18 -11.84 -12.52
N GLY A 82 2.59 -11.92 -11.35
CA GLY A 82 1.19 -11.57 -11.12
C GLY A 82 0.93 -10.37 -10.22
N ILE A 83 1.96 -9.73 -9.66
CA ILE A 83 1.81 -8.64 -8.70
C ILE A 83 2.41 -7.36 -9.25
N GLY A 84 1.59 -6.30 -9.33
CA GLY A 84 2.02 -4.93 -9.55
C GLY A 84 2.14 -4.21 -8.21
N TYR A 85 3.24 -3.47 -7.99
CA TYR A 85 3.46 -2.73 -6.75
C TYR A 85 3.63 -1.23 -7.02
N MET A 86 2.88 -0.44 -6.29
CA MET A 86 3.00 1.01 -6.25
C MET A 86 3.42 1.42 -4.84
N PRO A 87 4.68 1.80 -4.59
CA PRO A 87 5.15 2.28 -3.30
C PRO A 87 4.62 3.70 -3.02
N GLU A 88 4.57 4.08 -1.75
CA GLU A 88 4.08 5.38 -1.30
C GLU A 88 4.84 6.55 -1.95
N GLN A 89 6.15 6.48 -2.00
CA GLN A 89 6.98 7.54 -2.55
C GLN A 89 7.75 7.05 -3.77
N VAL A 90 7.43 7.65 -4.92
CA VAL A 90 8.22 7.52 -6.15
C VAL A 90 8.65 8.91 -6.59
N ARG A 91 9.96 9.13 -6.66
CA ARG A 91 10.50 10.37 -7.19
C ARG A 91 10.57 10.27 -8.71
N TRP A 92 9.72 11.03 -9.36
CA TRP A 92 9.71 11.19 -10.81
C TRP A 92 10.42 12.49 -11.16
N GLU A 93 11.67 12.39 -11.59
CA GLU A 93 12.54 13.53 -11.90
C GLU A 93 13.22 13.33 -13.25
N GLY A 94 13.55 14.45 -13.91
CA GLY A 94 14.35 14.48 -15.11
C GLY A 94 13.57 14.77 -16.39
N ARG A 95 14.33 15.15 -17.41
CA ARG A 95 13.83 15.49 -18.76
C ARG A 95 13.62 14.23 -19.62
N VAL A 96 12.90 13.26 -19.08
CA VAL A 96 12.48 12.04 -19.76
C VAL A 96 10.96 12.11 -19.92
N SER A 97 10.42 11.74 -21.08
CA SER A 97 8.96 11.74 -21.26
C SER A 97 8.29 10.58 -20.52
N VAL A 98 7.00 10.76 -20.19
CA VAL A 98 6.15 9.71 -19.60
C VAL A 98 6.23 8.41 -20.40
N LYS A 99 6.09 8.50 -21.72
CA LYS A 99 6.15 7.34 -22.62
C LYS A 99 7.52 6.66 -22.57
N SER A 100 8.60 7.45 -22.58
CA SER A 100 9.96 6.92 -22.52
C SER A 100 10.26 6.23 -21.18
N ALA A 101 9.82 6.81 -20.06
CA ALA A 101 9.96 6.20 -18.73
C ALA A 101 9.24 4.85 -18.64
N LEU A 102 7.98 4.78 -19.10
CA LEU A 102 7.21 3.54 -19.14
C LEU A 102 7.83 2.50 -20.06
N ASN A 103 8.34 2.92 -21.23
CA ASN A 103 9.02 2.01 -22.15
C ASN A 103 10.28 1.40 -21.52
N THR A 104 11.06 2.17 -20.78
CA THR A 104 12.23 1.67 -20.06
C THR A 104 11.85 0.59 -19.05
N ILE A 105 10.78 0.80 -18.29
CA ILE A 105 10.28 -0.19 -17.30
C ILE A 105 9.73 -1.44 -18.00
N ALA A 106 9.03 -1.26 -19.11
CA ALA A 106 8.50 -2.36 -19.90
C ALA A 106 9.60 -3.27 -20.44
N LEU A 107 10.67 -2.68 -20.97
CA LEU A 107 11.83 -3.41 -21.48
C LEU A 107 12.54 -4.25 -20.39
N MET A 108 12.49 -3.81 -19.12
CA MET A 108 13.05 -4.57 -18.00
C MET A 108 12.23 -5.82 -17.65
N ARG A 109 10.98 -5.90 -18.12
CA ARG A 109 10.06 -7.01 -17.82
C ARG A 109 9.99 -8.08 -18.93
N GLU A 110 10.60 -7.81 -20.07
CA GLU A 110 10.62 -8.72 -21.23
C GLU A 110 9.22 -9.14 -21.75
N ASP A 111 8.18 -8.37 -21.41
CA ASP A 111 6.80 -8.64 -21.84
C ASP A 111 6.43 -7.81 -23.07
N GLU A 112 5.67 -8.36 -23.99
CA GLU A 112 4.97 -7.58 -25.02
C GLU A 112 3.86 -6.74 -24.37
N ILE A 113 4.08 -5.45 -24.24
CA ILE A 113 3.21 -4.55 -23.49
C ILE A 113 2.65 -3.48 -24.40
N ASP A 114 1.34 -3.39 -24.48
CA ASP A 114 0.63 -2.26 -25.08
C ASP A 114 0.69 -1.03 -24.15
N LEU A 115 1.77 -0.25 -24.26
CA LEU A 115 2.00 0.94 -23.44
C LEU A 115 0.94 2.02 -23.71
N ASP A 116 0.47 2.17 -24.95
CA ASP A 116 -0.53 3.18 -25.29
C ASP A 116 -1.87 2.86 -24.60
N ARG A 117 -2.20 1.57 -24.46
CA ARG A 117 -3.35 1.12 -23.67
C ARG A 117 -3.19 1.43 -22.18
N ILE A 118 -2.01 1.21 -21.61
CA ILE A 118 -1.73 1.54 -20.19
C ILE A 118 -1.84 3.04 -19.98
N ILE A 119 -1.17 3.84 -20.80
CA ILE A 119 -1.20 5.32 -20.74
C ILE A 119 -2.64 5.83 -20.82
N LYS A 120 -3.44 5.25 -21.73
CA LYS A 120 -4.86 5.57 -21.87
C LYS A 120 -5.65 5.18 -20.61
N THR A 121 -5.39 4.01 -20.06
CA THR A 121 -6.08 3.49 -18.86
C THR A 121 -5.90 4.42 -17.66
N VAL A 122 -4.68 4.93 -17.44
CA VAL A 122 -4.41 5.86 -16.34
C VAL A 122 -4.72 7.33 -16.68
N GLY A 123 -5.23 7.61 -17.88
CA GLY A 123 -5.64 8.96 -18.31
C GLY A 123 -4.47 9.93 -18.53
N LEU A 124 -3.34 9.42 -19.02
CA LEU A 124 -2.14 10.23 -19.33
C LEU A 124 -1.88 10.40 -20.84
N SER A 125 -2.84 10.05 -21.73
CA SER A 125 -2.63 10.08 -23.19
C SER A 125 -2.21 11.44 -23.70
N SER A 126 -2.82 12.54 -23.23
CA SER A 126 -2.46 13.91 -23.62
C SER A 126 -1.13 14.40 -23.04
N LYS A 127 -0.52 13.60 -22.16
CA LYS A 127 0.70 13.92 -21.42
C LYS A 127 1.84 12.92 -21.69
N SER A 128 1.66 11.99 -22.62
CA SER A 128 2.64 10.94 -22.94
C SER A 128 4.03 11.47 -23.29
N GLU A 129 4.09 12.60 -23.99
CA GLU A 129 5.33 13.25 -24.41
C GLU A 129 5.83 14.35 -23.45
N HIS A 130 5.10 14.63 -22.35
CA HIS A 130 5.55 15.60 -21.35
C HIS A 130 6.67 15.02 -20.50
N PHE A 131 7.57 15.89 -20.03
CA PHE A 131 8.66 15.48 -19.14
C PHE A 131 8.15 15.18 -17.73
N LEU A 132 8.86 14.32 -17.03
CA LEU A 132 8.51 13.91 -15.65
C LEU A 132 8.50 15.11 -14.69
N ASP A 133 9.39 16.10 -14.93
CA ASP A 133 9.46 17.30 -14.10
C ASP A 133 8.19 18.17 -14.20
N ASP A 134 7.50 18.12 -15.33
CA ASP A 134 6.31 18.94 -15.62
C ASP A 134 4.99 18.31 -15.10
N LEU A 135 5.06 17.15 -14.45
CA LEU A 135 3.89 16.45 -13.98
C LEU A 135 3.40 16.99 -12.63
N SER A 136 2.08 17.22 -12.52
CA SER A 136 1.43 17.45 -11.23
C SER A 136 1.50 16.20 -10.34
N GLN A 137 1.27 16.36 -9.03
CA GLN A 137 1.25 15.24 -8.08
C GLN A 137 0.28 14.14 -8.53
N GLY A 138 -0.94 14.49 -8.93
CA GLY A 138 -1.92 13.51 -9.42
C GLY A 138 -1.48 12.79 -10.70
N MET A 139 -0.73 13.48 -11.61
CA MET A 139 -0.15 12.84 -12.79
C MET A 139 0.99 11.87 -12.40
N ARG A 140 1.81 12.23 -11.43
CA ARG A 140 2.88 11.37 -10.90
C ARG A 140 2.30 10.10 -10.26
N GLN A 141 1.20 10.22 -9.50
CA GLN A 141 0.49 9.05 -8.95
C GLN A 141 -0.07 8.14 -10.05
N ARG A 142 -0.66 8.73 -11.11
CA ARG A 142 -1.14 7.96 -12.28
C ARG A 142 -0.01 7.29 -13.04
N LEU A 143 1.16 7.93 -13.14
CA LEU A 143 2.35 7.33 -13.73
C LEU A 143 2.86 6.16 -12.89
N SER A 144 2.90 6.30 -11.56
CA SER A 144 3.27 5.21 -10.65
C SER A 144 2.31 4.01 -10.78
N LEU A 145 1.01 4.28 -10.92
CA LEU A 145 0.02 3.24 -11.20
C LEU A 145 0.26 2.60 -12.58
N ALA A 146 0.57 3.39 -13.61
CA ALA A 146 0.91 2.86 -14.93
C ALA A 146 2.07 1.87 -14.88
N CYS A 147 3.12 2.20 -14.12
CA CYS A 147 4.25 1.30 -13.90
C CYS A 147 3.85 0.00 -13.19
N ALA A 148 2.97 0.09 -12.20
CA ALA A 148 2.46 -1.08 -11.50
C ALA A 148 1.57 -1.97 -12.38
N LEU A 149 0.93 -1.40 -13.41
CA LEU A 149 0.09 -2.13 -14.38
C LEU A 149 0.88 -2.79 -15.50
N ILE A 150 2.17 -2.47 -15.67
CA ILE A 150 3.04 -3.14 -16.64
C ILE A 150 3.13 -4.64 -16.30
N GLY A 151 2.93 -5.51 -17.31
CA GLY A 151 2.87 -6.96 -17.12
C GLY A 151 1.49 -7.50 -16.75
N SER A 152 0.44 -6.67 -16.82
CA SER A 152 -0.97 -7.07 -16.61
C SER A 152 -1.18 -7.86 -15.30
N PRO A 153 -0.86 -7.27 -14.14
CA PRO A 153 -0.89 -7.98 -12.88
C PRO A 153 -2.30 -8.46 -12.51
N LYS A 154 -2.37 -9.63 -11.87
CA LYS A 154 -3.60 -10.16 -11.26
C LYS A 154 -3.87 -9.52 -9.89
N VAL A 155 -2.82 -9.10 -9.20
CA VAL A 155 -2.87 -8.43 -7.90
C VAL A 155 -2.14 -7.09 -8.00
N LEU A 156 -2.81 -6.03 -7.60
CA LEU A 156 -2.27 -4.68 -7.54
C LEU A 156 -2.14 -4.27 -6.07
N VAL A 157 -0.93 -4.02 -5.63
CA VAL A 157 -0.61 -3.63 -4.25
C VAL A 157 -0.16 -2.18 -4.25
N MET A 158 -0.77 -1.34 -3.41
CA MET A 158 -0.50 0.09 -3.38
C MET A 158 -0.34 0.59 -1.94
N ASP A 159 0.74 1.31 -1.70
CA ASP A 159 1.05 1.91 -0.41
C ASP A 159 0.70 3.40 -0.46
N GLU A 160 -0.30 3.82 0.33
CA GLU A 160 -0.78 5.20 0.47
C GLU A 160 -1.01 5.96 -0.87
N PRO A 161 -1.67 5.38 -1.89
CA PRO A 161 -1.71 5.95 -3.24
C PRO A 161 -2.57 7.21 -3.36
N LEU A 162 -3.37 7.54 -2.35
CA LEU A 162 -4.26 8.71 -2.35
C LEU A 162 -3.62 9.94 -1.71
N ASN A 163 -2.43 9.78 -1.08
CA ASN A 163 -1.73 10.86 -0.42
C ASN A 163 -1.37 12.01 -1.37
N GLY A 164 -1.64 13.23 -0.92
CA GLY A 164 -1.31 14.44 -1.67
C GLY A 164 -2.14 14.67 -2.92
N LEU A 165 -3.21 13.92 -3.14
CA LEU A 165 -4.17 14.17 -4.21
C LEU A 165 -5.24 15.16 -3.75
N ASP A 166 -5.62 16.10 -4.62
CA ASP A 166 -6.83 16.88 -4.43
C ASP A 166 -8.10 15.99 -4.53
N PRO A 167 -9.25 16.42 -3.97
CA PRO A 167 -10.45 15.58 -3.91
C PRO A 167 -10.95 15.10 -5.29
N LEU A 168 -10.74 15.88 -6.35
CA LEU A 168 -11.17 15.51 -7.70
C LEU A 168 -10.25 14.41 -8.28
N ALA A 169 -8.93 14.58 -8.11
CA ALA A 169 -7.94 13.59 -8.54
C ALA A 169 -8.11 12.28 -7.78
N GLN A 170 -8.36 12.35 -6.46
CA GLN A 170 -8.62 11.21 -5.60
C GLN A 170 -9.85 10.42 -6.05
N ARG A 171 -10.98 11.13 -6.31
CA ARG A 171 -12.20 10.49 -6.82
C ARG A 171 -11.98 9.80 -8.16
N ALA A 172 -11.24 10.44 -9.07
CA ALA A 172 -10.91 9.86 -10.38
C ALA A 172 -10.01 8.62 -10.23
N PHE A 173 -9.05 8.64 -9.30
CA PHE A 173 -8.18 7.51 -9.00
C PHE A 173 -8.98 6.34 -8.40
N CYS A 174 -9.86 6.59 -7.42
CA CYS A 174 -10.74 5.57 -6.85
C CYS A 174 -11.66 4.92 -7.90
N ASN A 175 -12.21 5.69 -8.82
CA ASN A 175 -13.02 5.14 -9.92
C ASN A 175 -12.20 4.22 -10.83
N LEU A 176 -10.96 4.60 -11.12
CA LEU A 176 -10.04 3.76 -11.90
C LEU A 176 -9.75 2.42 -11.19
N LEU A 177 -9.53 2.44 -9.87
CA LEU A 177 -9.33 1.21 -9.09
C LEU A 177 -10.56 0.30 -9.11
N LYS A 178 -11.76 0.88 -8.96
CA LYS A 178 -13.03 0.14 -9.09
C LYS A 178 -13.18 -0.50 -10.47
N ASP A 179 -12.79 0.19 -11.54
CA ASP A 179 -12.86 -0.35 -12.89
C ASP A 179 -11.83 -1.45 -13.13
N LEU A 180 -10.65 -1.38 -12.51
CA LEU A 180 -9.67 -2.47 -12.53
C LEU A 180 -10.19 -3.70 -11.76
N ALA A 181 -10.78 -3.50 -10.58
CA ALA A 181 -11.38 -4.58 -9.80
C ALA A 181 -12.52 -5.26 -10.58
N LYS A 182 -13.44 -4.50 -11.22
CA LYS A 182 -14.48 -5.07 -12.09
C LYS A 182 -13.93 -5.93 -13.23
N LYS A 183 -12.69 -5.69 -13.67
CA LYS A 183 -11.99 -6.49 -14.68
C LYS A 183 -11.29 -7.72 -14.11
N GLY A 184 -11.47 -7.99 -12.82
CA GLY A 184 -10.91 -9.16 -12.14
C GLY A 184 -9.57 -8.92 -11.44
N VAL A 185 -9.01 -7.71 -11.47
CA VAL A 185 -7.78 -7.40 -10.73
C VAL A 185 -8.11 -7.37 -9.23
N ALA A 186 -7.33 -8.11 -8.42
CA ALA A 186 -7.38 -7.98 -6.97
C ALA A 186 -6.59 -6.73 -6.58
N VAL A 187 -7.14 -5.87 -5.73
CA VAL A 187 -6.51 -4.63 -5.31
C VAL A 187 -6.28 -4.66 -3.80
N VAL A 188 -5.07 -4.38 -3.36
CA VAL A 188 -4.71 -4.16 -1.95
C VAL A 188 -4.20 -2.74 -1.81
N ILE A 189 -4.83 -1.96 -0.95
CA ILE A 189 -4.51 -0.55 -0.75
C ILE A 189 -4.31 -0.26 0.73
N SER A 190 -3.18 0.34 1.11
CA SER A 190 -3.04 0.95 2.43
C SER A 190 -3.54 2.38 2.42
N SER A 191 -4.11 2.82 3.51
CA SER A 191 -4.34 4.24 3.78
C SER A 191 -4.45 4.50 5.27
N HIS A 192 -4.03 5.69 5.66
CA HIS A 192 -4.30 6.28 6.96
C HIS A 192 -5.53 7.22 6.93
N GLN A 193 -5.99 7.62 5.74
CA GLN A 193 -7.22 8.42 5.55
C GLN A 193 -8.42 7.49 5.42
N VAL A 194 -9.06 7.26 6.54
CA VAL A 194 -10.09 6.23 6.73
C VAL A 194 -11.37 6.53 5.94
N SER A 195 -11.82 7.80 5.91
CA SER A 195 -13.06 8.24 5.25
C SER A 195 -13.10 7.98 3.74
N ASP A 196 -11.93 7.99 3.10
CA ASP A 196 -11.82 7.80 1.66
C ASP A 196 -11.86 6.32 1.27
N LEU A 197 -11.41 5.45 2.19
CA LEU A 197 -11.43 4.01 1.98
C LEU A 197 -12.83 3.41 2.05
N GLU A 198 -13.72 3.89 2.92
CA GLU A 198 -15.05 3.31 3.10
C GLU A 198 -15.86 3.18 1.81
N LYS A 199 -15.74 4.18 0.93
CA LYS A 199 -16.46 4.22 -0.36
C LYS A 199 -15.76 3.42 -1.46
N LEU A 200 -14.52 2.99 -1.21
CA LEU A 200 -13.66 2.32 -2.18
C LEU A 200 -13.59 0.82 -1.95
N VAL A 201 -13.45 0.39 -0.68
CA VAL A 201 -13.10 -0.99 -0.34
C VAL A 201 -14.32 -1.90 -0.20
N ASP A 202 -14.15 -3.15 -0.59
CA ASP A 202 -15.12 -4.23 -0.35
C ASP A 202 -14.87 -4.93 0.98
N ARG A 203 -13.58 -5.01 1.38
CA ARG A 203 -13.12 -5.66 2.61
C ARG A 203 -12.03 -4.81 3.26
N VAL A 204 -11.92 -4.92 4.57
CA VAL A 204 -10.87 -4.28 5.36
C VAL A 204 -10.07 -5.31 6.14
N ALA A 205 -8.81 -5.01 6.35
CA ALA A 205 -7.89 -5.75 7.20
C ALA A 205 -7.22 -4.75 8.16
N LEU A 206 -7.52 -4.87 9.46
CA LEU A 206 -6.97 -3.98 10.49
C LEU A 206 -5.68 -4.54 11.05
N LEU A 207 -4.60 -3.80 10.86
CA LEU A 207 -3.27 -4.13 11.36
C LEU A 207 -2.91 -3.25 12.56
N HIS A 208 -2.35 -3.87 13.62
CA HIS A 208 -1.85 -3.17 14.79
C HIS A 208 -0.64 -3.90 15.36
N HIS A 209 0.45 -3.20 15.63
CA HIS A 209 1.71 -3.77 16.13
C HIS A 209 2.18 -5.03 15.36
N GLY A 210 2.01 -5.03 14.04
CA GLY A 210 2.42 -6.14 13.19
C GLY A 210 1.49 -7.35 13.19
N GLN A 211 0.35 -7.29 13.84
CA GLN A 211 -0.66 -8.35 13.89
C GLN A 211 -1.93 -7.94 13.15
N LEU A 212 -2.56 -8.90 12.50
CA LEU A 212 -3.88 -8.73 11.91
C LEU A 212 -4.94 -8.97 12.99
N LEU A 213 -5.65 -7.91 13.39
CA LEU A 213 -6.62 -7.99 14.47
C LEU A 213 -8.01 -8.43 14.00
N ILE A 214 -8.44 -7.93 12.85
CA ILE A 214 -9.74 -8.26 12.26
C ILE A 214 -9.67 -8.13 10.74
N GLU A 215 -10.44 -8.95 10.02
CA GLU A 215 -10.54 -8.93 8.58
C GLU A 215 -11.97 -9.32 8.16
N GLY A 216 -12.52 -8.59 7.19
CA GLY A 216 -13.85 -8.90 6.66
C GLY A 216 -14.44 -7.80 5.80
N THR A 217 -15.68 -7.98 5.38
CA THR A 217 -16.46 -6.89 4.78
C THR A 217 -16.84 -5.87 5.86
N LEU A 218 -16.95 -4.60 5.49
CA LEU A 218 -17.33 -3.54 6.46
C LEU A 218 -18.59 -3.91 7.29
N PRO A 219 -19.68 -4.42 6.70
CA PRO A 219 -20.84 -4.83 7.48
C PRO A 219 -20.56 -5.95 8.49
N ASN A 220 -19.72 -6.93 8.13
CA ASN A 220 -19.38 -8.04 9.03
C ASN A 220 -18.49 -7.55 10.19
N VAL A 221 -17.46 -6.75 9.87
CA VAL A 221 -16.58 -6.18 10.89
C VAL A 221 -17.36 -5.32 11.89
N ARG A 222 -18.28 -4.46 11.42
CA ARG A 222 -19.18 -3.69 12.32
C ARG A 222 -19.97 -4.58 13.25
N LYS A 223 -20.58 -5.64 12.70
CA LYS A 223 -21.37 -6.61 13.46
C LYS A 223 -20.53 -7.34 14.50
N ASP A 224 -19.35 -7.81 14.13
CA ASP A 224 -18.45 -8.56 15.01
C ASP A 224 -17.90 -7.70 16.16
N LEU A 225 -17.77 -6.38 15.93
CA LEU A 225 -17.38 -5.40 16.93
C LEU A 225 -18.57 -4.83 17.74
N GLY A 226 -19.80 -5.22 17.44
CA GLY A 226 -20.99 -4.70 18.10
C GLY A 226 -21.28 -3.22 17.80
N LEU A 227 -20.78 -2.72 16.67
CA LEU A 227 -20.92 -1.33 16.24
C LEU A 227 -22.17 -1.14 15.37
N ASP A 228 -22.66 0.11 15.32
CA ASP A 228 -23.80 0.47 14.49
C ASP A 228 -23.45 0.38 12.99
N LYS A 229 -24.49 0.28 12.15
CA LYS A 229 -24.30 0.18 10.69
C LYS A 229 -23.65 1.42 10.07
N GLU A 230 -23.73 2.56 10.76
CA GLU A 230 -23.18 3.85 10.32
C GLU A 230 -21.82 4.15 10.94
N SER A 231 -21.33 3.30 11.88
CA SER A 231 -20.02 3.46 12.48
C SER A 231 -18.93 3.48 11.42
N ASP A 232 -18.04 4.46 11.48
CA ASP A 232 -16.95 4.61 10.53
C ASP A 232 -15.76 3.66 10.84
N ILE A 233 -14.79 3.59 9.94
CA ILE A 233 -13.60 2.75 10.15
C ILE A 233 -12.75 3.26 11.33
N LEU A 234 -12.80 4.55 11.66
CA LEU A 234 -12.10 5.10 12.82
C LEU A 234 -12.65 4.51 14.13
N GLU A 235 -13.97 4.45 14.26
CA GLU A 235 -14.63 3.81 15.40
C GLU A 235 -14.27 2.33 15.50
N MET A 236 -14.16 1.64 14.35
CA MET A 236 -13.68 0.25 14.31
C MET A 236 -12.26 0.12 14.84
N ILE A 237 -11.33 1.00 14.42
CA ILE A 237 -9.94 1.02 14.91
C ILE A 237 -9.94 1.22 16.42
N CYS A 238 -10.64 2.23 16.91
CA CYS A 238 -10.72 2.53 18.35
C CYS A 238 -11.27 1.36 19.16
N SER A 239 -12.34 0.72 18.68
CA SER A 239 -12.97 -0.42 19.34
C SER A 239 -12.03 -1.63 19.49
N VAL A 240 -11.18 -1.89 18.48
CA VAL A 240 -10.27 -3.05 18.47
C VAL A 240 -8.96 -2.76 19.19
N THR A 241 -8.43 -1.53 19.05
CA THR A 241 -7.12 -1.16 19.61
C THR A 241 -7.20 -0.63 21.04
N GLY A 242 -8.38 -0.18 21.47
CA GLY A 242 -8.59 0.51 22.75
C GLY A 242 -8.01 1.93 22.77
N ILE A 243 -7.59 2.46 21.63
CA ILE A 243 -7.05 3.82 21.47
C ILE A 243 -8.21 4.79 21.24
N THR A 244 -8.16 5.99 21.82
CA THR A 244 -9.20 7.00 21.62
C THR A 244 -9.16 7.60 20.20
N PRO A 245 -10.29 8.15 19.69
CA PRO A 245 -10.30 8.82 18.38
C PRO A 245 -9.28 9.95 18.25
N GLU A 246 -9.01 10.65 19.34
CA GLU A 246 -8.02 11.74 19.41
C GLU A 246 -6.59 11.19 19.28
N GLU A 247 -6.27 10.11 19.98
CA GLU A 247 -4.97 9.44 19.91
C GLU A 247 -4.73 8.83 18.53
N VAL A 248 -5.74 8.18 17.93
CA VAL A 248 -5.65 7.65 16.57
C VAL A 248 -5.42 8.79 15.57
N SER A 249 -6.11 9.91 15.72
CA SER A 249 -5.94 11.08 14.86
C SER A 249 -4.54 11.67 14.99
N LEU A 250 -3.97 11.71 16.20
CA LEU A 250 -2.59 12.14 16.45
C LEU A 250 -1.58 11.16 15.85
N GLU A 251 -1.79 9.85 15.98
CA GLU A 251 -0.91 8.84 15.37
C GLU A 251 -0.99 8.85 13.84
N LEU A 252 -2.16 9.13 13.27
CA LEU A 252 -2.35 9.28 11.83
C LEU A 252 -1.74 10.58 11.27
N SER A 253 -1.64 11.63 12.10
CA SER A 253 -1.11 12.95 11.68
C SER A 253 0.39 13.15 11.96
N ASN A 254 1.03 12.28 12.75
CA ASN A 254 2.41 12.45 13.21
C ASN A 254 3.50 11.95 12.24
N ASP A 255 3.22 11.82 10.96
CA ASP A 255 4.24 11.45 9.95
C ASP A 255 5.36 12.52 9.79
N ASP A 256 5.19 13.74 10.32
CA ASP A 256 6.14 14.85 10.18
C ASP A 256 7.05 15.10 11.40
N LEU A 257 6.94 14.33 12.47
CA LEU A 257 7.75 14.51 13.68
C LEU A 257 8.78 13.40 13.89
N LEU A 258 9.60 13.11 12.86
CA LEU A 258 10.85 12.39 13.07
C LEU A 258 11.90 13.27 13.79
N PRO A 259 12.77 12.69 14.63
CA PRO A 259 13.55 13.39 15.64
C PRO A 259 14.77 14.08 15.02
N PHE A 260 14.60 15.28 14.49
CA PHE A 260 15.68 16.22 14.19
C PHE A 260 15.74 17.39 15.17
N LYS A 261 15.23 17.19 16.38
CA LYS A 261 15.41 18.17 17.49
C LYS A 261 16.44 17.69 18.48
N ASN A 262 17.68 17.45 18.07
CA ASN A 262 18.84 17.43 18.96
C ASN A 262 20.16 17.44 18.17
N LEU A 263 20.32 18.42 17.28
CA LEU A 263 21.62 18.85 16.75
C LEU A 263 21.68 20.37 16.77
N GLY A 264 21.22 20.97 17.86
CA GLY A 264 21.53 22.33 18.23
C GLY A 264 22.60 22.27 19.31
N GLY A 265 23.86 22.24 18.92
CA GLY A 265 24.97 22.48 19.84
C GLY A 265 24.85 23.90 20.38
N GLU A 266 24.93 24.03 21.67
CA GLU A 266 25.23 25.27 22.34
C GLU A 266 26.60 25.74 21.86
N GLU A 267 26.64 26.90 21.21
CA GLU A 267 27.85 27.69 21.09
C GLU A 267 27.88 28.67 22.29
N GLU A 268 28.87 28.51 23.14
CA GLU A 268 29.51 29.63 23.82
C GLU A 268 30.65 30.18 22.97
#